data_94cd257eef8f82a737ccd153881a1166
#
_entry.id   94cd257eef8f82a737ccd153881a1166
#
_cell.length_a   1.000
_cell.length_b   1.000
_cell.length_c   1.000
_cell.angle_alpha   90.00
_cell.angle_beta   90.00
_cell.angle_gamma   90.00
#
_symmetry.space_group_name_H-M   'P 1'
#
loop_
_entity.id
_entity.type
_entity.pdbx_description
1 polymer ?
#
loop_
_entity_poly.entity_id
_entity_poly.type
_entity_poly.pdbx_seq_one_letter_code
_entity_poly.pdbx_strand_id
1 'polypeptide(L)'
;LNLYKDIMQYDTNQLRTWIFYQRPETPKNDHGGYLFGLGLLGFLDSFLPTDIYQYLRPGHDATSVGILLGLAASRIGKMDENTSKTLCLHIPNLIPPTYDIEISINVQTAAIVGIGLLHKGTCNRVMTEMTLSQIGRKPTSDKSLDRDGYSLASGYALGLINLGKGT
;
A
#
# COMPACT_ATOMS: atom_id res chain seq x y z
N LEU A 1 10.76 18.23 -13.47
CA LEU A 1 9.60 19.05 -13.95
C LEU A 1 9.20 18.71 -15.39
N ASN A 2 10.10 18.16 -16.22
CA ASN A 2 9.75 17.75 -17.57
C ASN A 2 9.02 16.40 -17.61
N LEU A 3 9.33 15.50 -16.70
CA LEU A 3 8.74 14.15 -16.63
C LEU A 3 7.20 14.17 -16.57
N TYR A 4 6.63 15.09 -15.81
CA TYR A 4 5.17 15.24 -15.69
C TYR A 4 4.50 15.66 -17.00
N LYS A 5 5.12 16.58 -17.74
CA LYS A 5 4.60 17.05 -19.04
C LYS A 5 4.69 15.96 -20.11
N ASP A 6 5.80 15.19 -20.11
CA ASP A 6 6.00 14.11 -21.07
C ASP A 6 5.02 12.95 -20.82
N ILE A 7 4.72 12.66 -19.55
CA ILE A 7 3.78 11.59 -19.16
C ILE A 7 2.32 11.95 -19.51
N MET A 8 1.93 13.23 -19.39
CA MET A 8 0.55 13.68 -19.67
C MET A 8 0.14 13.57 -21.15
N GLN A 9 1.06 13.27 -22.06
CA GLN A 9 0.78 13.10 -23.48
C GLN A 9 0.41 11.64 -23.85
N TYR A 10 0.62 10.69 -22.92
CA TYR A 10 0.37 9.27 -23.17
C TYR A 10 -1.09 8.88 -22.84
N ASP A 11 -1.68 8.07 -23.71
CA ASP A 11 -2.89 7.33 -23.38
C ASP A 11 -2.63 6.34 -22.23
N THR A 12 -3.67 5.97 -21.49
CA THR A 12 -3.60 5.13 -20.28
C THR A 12 -2.81 3.82 -20.50
N ASN A 13 -3.00 3.19 -21.66
CA ASN A 13 -2.30 1.96 -22.03
C ASN A 13 -0.83 2.21 -22.37
N GLN A 14 -0.52 3.32 -23.01
CA GLN A 14 0.85 3.71 -23.34
C GLN A 14 1.63 4.05 -22.07
N LEU A 15 1.00 4.78 -21.15
CA LEU A 15 1.58 5.11 -19.85
C LEU A 15 1.91 3.86 -19.04
N ARG A 16 0.97 2.92 -18.95
CA ARG A 16 1.18 1.64 -18.27
C ARG A 16 2.36 0.88 -18.87
N THR A 17 2.43 0.76 -20.20
CA THR A 17 3.53 0.11 -20.90
C THR A 17 4.85 0.83 -20.64
N TRP A 18 4.86 2.15 -20.67
CA TRP A 18 6.05 2.96 -20.39
C TRP A 18 6.58 2.74 -18.97
N ILE A 19 5.70 2.69 -17.95
CA ILE A 19 6.09 2.40 -16.56
C ILE A 19 6.75 1.01 -16.46
N PHE A 20 6.23 0.01 -17.18
CA PHE A 20 6.84 -1.32 -17.23
C PHE A 20 8.23 -1.33 -17.85
N TYR A 21 8.47 -0.55 -18.90
CA TYR A 21 9.80 -0.43 -19.51
C TYR A 21 10.84 0.18 -18.58
N GLN A 22 10.41 1.01 -17.62
CA GLN A 22 11.30 1.59 -16.62
C GLN A 22 11.65 0.64 -15.46
N ARG A 23 11.11 -0.57 -15.48
CA ARG A 23 11.37 -1.55 -14.44
C ARG A 23 12.82 -2.05 -14.53
N PRO A 24 13.62 -1.93 -13.44
CA PRO A 24 14.97 -2.46 -13.43
C PRO A 24 14.96 -3.99 -13.44
N GLU A 25 15.96 -4.62 -14.05
CA GLU A 25 16.12 -6.08 -14.05
C GLU A 25 16.29 -6.63 -12.62
N THR A 26 17.01 -5.90 -11.78
CA THR A 26 17.16 -6.22 -10.35
C THR A 26 16.44 -5.19 -9.50
N PRO A 27 15.68 -5.63 -8.47
CA PRO A 27 14.99 -4.72 -7.55
C PRO A 27 15.98 -3.76 -6.88
N LYS A 28 15.66 -2.46 -6.86
CA LYS A 28 16.45 -1.40 -6.21
C LYS A 28 15.53 -0.55 -5.33
N ASN A 29 16.11 0.01 -4.25
CA ASN A 29 15.36 0.88 -3.34
C ASN A 29 14.80 2.12 -4.03
N ASP A 30 15.57 2.71 -4.95
CA ASP A 30 15.17 3.91 -5.70
C ASP A 30 13.89 3.67 -6.51
N HIS A 31 13.72 2.44 -7.00
CA HIS A 31 12.51 2.06 -7.74
C HIS A 31 11.26 2.05 -6.87
N GLY A 32 11.38 1.71 -5.58
CA GLY A 32 10.27 1.84 -4.62
C GLY A 32 9.81 3.30 -4.48
N GLY A 33 10.75 4.24 -4.33
CA GLY A 33 10.45 5.68 -4.30
C GLY A 33 9.82 6.19 -5.60
N TYR A 34 10.31 5.71 -6.74
CA TYR A 34 9.74 6.03 -8.06
C TYR A 34 8.27 5.56 -8.18
N LEU A 35 7.96 4.32 -7.80
CA LEU A 35 6.59 3.79 -7.81
C LEU A 35 5.66 4.58 -6.89
N PHE A 36 6.13 4.93 -5.70
CA PHE A 36 5.37 5.77 -4.78
C PHE A 36 5.09 7.16 -5.39
N GLY A 37 6.10 7.79 -6.00
CA GLY A 37 5.94 9.06 -6.70
C GLY A 37 4.92 9.00 -7.83
N LEU A 38 4.94 7.95 -8.65
CA LEU A 38 3.92 7.70 -9.70
C LEU A 38 2.52 7.54 -9.11
N GLY A 39 2.40 6.88 -7.96
CA GLY A 39 1.14 6.73 -7.24
C GLY A 39 0.58 8.07 -6.75
N LEU A 40 1.42 8.93 -6.18
CA LEU A 40 1.01 10.28 -5.75
C LEU A 40 0.52 11.16 -6.92
N LEU A 41 1.06 10.92 -8.12
CA LEU A 41 0.62 11.59 -9.35
C LEU A 41 -0.63 10.94 -9.97
N GLY A 42 -1.15 9.85 -9.39
CA GLY A 42 -2.35 9.15 -9.86
C GLY A 42 -2.10 8.16 -11.00
N PHE A 43 -0.87 7.97 -11.47
CA PHE A 43 -0.57 7.12 -12.63
C PHE A 43 -0.75 5.63 -12.38
N LEU A 44 -0.73 5.18 -11.12
CA LEU A 44 -0.97 3.78 -10.79
C LEU A 44 -2.45 3.39 -10.77
N ASP A 45 -3.37 4.32 -10.99
CA ASP A 45 -4.81 4.01 -11.07
C ASP A 45 -5.13 3.06 -12.24
N SER A 46 -4.34 3.12 -13.31
CA SER A 46 -4.46 2.26 -14.48
C SER A 46 -3.92 0.83 -14.31
N PHE A 47 -3.24 0.54 -13.19
CA PHE A 47 -2.62 -0.77 -12.98
C PHE A 47 -3.66 -1.85 -12.73
N LEU A 48 -3.48 -2.97 -13.44
CA LEU A 48 -4.25 -4.19 -13.23
C LEU A 48 -3.64 -5.03 -12.10
N PRO A 49 -4.42 -5.95 -11.49
CA PRO A 49 -3.89 -6.86 -10.46
C PRO A 49 -2.66 -7.66 -10.92
N THR A 50 -2.60 -8.03 -12.20
CA THR A 50 -1.45 -8.73 -12.79
C THR A 50 -0.17 -7.91 -12.77
N ASP A 51 -0.30 -6.60 -12.96
CA ASP A 51 0.84 -5.67 -12.95
C ASP A 51 1.39 -5.51 -11.54
N ILE A 52 0.49 -5.33 -10.58
CA ILE A 52 0.81 -5.23 -9.16
C ILE A 52 1.56 -6.48 -8.70
N TYR A 53 1.05 -7.67 -9.08
CA TYR A 53 1.68 -8.94 -8.73
C TYR A 53 3.11 -9.05 -9.25
N GLN A 54 3.42 -8.55 -10.44
CA GLN A 54 4.77 -8.58 -10.99
C GLN A 54 5.78 -7.77 -10.17
N TYR A 55 5.34 -6.69 -9.50
CA TYR A 55 6.18 -5.90 -8.59
C TYR A 55 6.31 -6.53 -7.20
N LEU A 56 5.28 -7.22 -6.73
CA LEU A 56 5.26 -7.86 -5.40
C LEU A 56 5.98 -9.22 -5.39
N ARG A 57 5.93 -9.96 -6.51
CA ARG A 57 6.50 -11.32 -6.63
C ARG A 57 7.97 -11.44 -6.20
N PRO A 58 8.88 -10.49 -6.51
CA PRO A 58 10.28 -10.60 -6.10
C PRO A 58 10.50 -10.51 -4.58
N GLY A 59 9.53 -10.06 -3.80
CA GLY A 59 9.63 -9.92 -2.35
C GLY A 59 10.61 -8.85 -1.88
N HIS A 60 10.89 -7.84 -2.70
CA HIS A 60 11.81 -6.75 -2.34
C HIS A 60 11.06 -5.67 -1.55
N ASP A 61 11.43 -5.48 -0.28
CA ASP A 61 10.73 -4.62 0.69
C ASP A 61 10.45 -3.22 0.18
N ALA A 62 11.47 -2.50 -0.29
CA ALA A 62 11.30 -1.12 -0.72
C ALA A 62 10.37 -1.00 -1.95
N THR A 63 10.42 -1.96 -2.88
CA THR A 63 9.52 -2.01 -4.03
C THR A 63 8.09 -2.32 -3.58
N SER A 64 7.92 -3.26 -2.65
CA SER A 64 6.60 -3.63 -2.08
C SER A 64 5.98 -2.45 -1.33
N VAL A 65 6.75 -1.75 -0.50
CA VAL A 65 6.32 -0.53 0.19
C VAL A 65 5.89 0.54 -0.83
N GLY A 66 6.73 0.79 -1.84
CA GLY A 66 6.48 1.80 -2.87
C GLY A 66 5.22 1.54 -3.66
N ILE A 67 5.01 0.30 -4.12
CA ILE A 67 3.81 -0.06 -4.91
C ILE A 67 2.53 -0.04 -4.05
N LEU A 68 2.56 -0.56 -2.82
CA LEU A 68 1.39 -0.60 -1.94
C LEU A 68 0.92 0.81 -1.56
N LEU A 69 1.85 1.67 -1.12
CA LEU A 69 1.53 3.06 -0.81
C LEU A 69 1.14 3.85 -2.06
N GLY A 70 1.81 3.62 -3.19
CA GLY A 70 1.52 4.29 -4.45
C GLY A 70 0.12 3.95 -4.98
N LEU A 71 -0.29 2.70 -4.92
CA LEU A 71 -1.65 2.28 -5.29
C LEU A 71 -2.70 2.92 -4.38
N ALA A 72 -2.48 2.89 -3.07
CA ALA A 72 -3.38 3.51 -2.12
C ALA A 72 -3.48 5.04 -2.33
N ALA A 73 -2.34 5.69 -2.64
CA ALA A 73 -2.30 7.13 -2.93
C ALA A 73 -3.03 7.50 -4.22
N SER A 74 -2.93 6.68 -5.28
CA SER A 74 -3.65 6.93 -6.53
C SER A 74 -5.16 6.70 -6.41
N ARG A 75 -5.60 5.96 -5.39
CA ARG A 75 -7.00 5.56 -5.17
C ARG A 75 -7.56 6.06 -3.83
N ILE A 76 -7.07 7.19 -3.33
CA ILE A 76 -7.49 7.76 -2.04
C ILE A 76 -9.03 7.90 -1.98
N GLY A 77 -9.65 7.30 -0.94
CA GLY A 77 -11.08 7.38 -0.66
C GLY A 77 -11.98 6.62 -1.64
N LYS A 78 -11.42 5.92 -2.65
CA LYS A 78 -12.21 5.20 -3.66
C LYS A 78 -12.75 3.85 -3.18
N MET A 79 -12.25 3.30 -2.07
CA MET A 79 -12.61 1.97 -1.55
C MET A 79 -12.48 0.84 -2.59
N ASP A 80 -11.49 0.94 -3.49
CA ASP A 80 -11.28 -0.08 -4.53
C ASP A 80 -11.06 -1.45 -3.91
N GLU A 81 -11.91 -2.41 -4.28
CA GLU A 81 -11.95 -3.74 -3.67
C GLU A 81 -10.67 -4.54 -3.97
N ASN A 82 -10.14 -4.45 -5.18
CA ASN A 82 -8.94 -5.18 -5.57
C ASN A 82 -7.71 -4.67 -4.83
N THR A 83 -7.56 -3.35 -4.71
CA THR A 83 -6.48 -2.73 -3.93
C THR A 83 -6.64 -3.07 -2.45
N SER A 84 -7.87 -3.01 -1.91
CA SER A 84 -8.15 -3.38 -0.52
C SER A 84 -7.73 -4.82 -0.23
N LYS A 85 -8.10 -5.78 -1.08
CA LYS A 85 -7.66 -7.19 -0.97
C LYS A 85 -6.14 -7.31 -1.02
N THR A 86 -5.51 -6.64 -1.97
CA THR A 86 -4.04 -6.65 -2.11
C THR A 86 -3.35 -6.14 -0.84
N LEU A 87 -3.83 -5.04 -0.26
CA LEU A 87 -3.29 -4.50 1.00
C LEU A 87 -3.52 -5.47 2.16
N CYS A 88 -4.72 -6.05 2.30
CA CYS A 88 -5.04 -7.00 3.35
C CYS A 88 -4.16 -8.27 3.32
N LEU A 89 -3.74 -8.74 2.14
CA LEU A 89 -2.81 -9.86 2.01
C LEU A 89 -1.41 -9.60 2.59
N HIS A 90 -1.07 -8.35 2.88
CA HIS A 90 0.20 -7.97 3.51
C HIS A 90 0.08 -7.71 5.02
N ILE A 91 -1.09 -8.06 5.61
CA ILE A 91 -1.32 -8.02 7.05
C ILE A 91 -1.44 -9.45 7.56
N PRO A 92 -0.41 -9.99 8.25
CA PRO A 92 -0.34 -11.42 8.62
C PRO A 92 -1.56 -11.95 9.36
N ASN A 93 -2.23 -11.10 10.15
CA ASN A 93 -3.43 -11.49 10.92
C ASN A 93 -4.66 -11.80 10.07
N LEU A 94 -4.69 -11.32 8.84
CA LEU A 94 -5.79 -11.54 7.90
C LEU A 94 -5.53 -12.75 7.01
N ILE A 95 -4.32 -13.31 7.10
CA ILE A 95 -3.92 -14.51 6.34
C ILE A 95 -4.21 -15.74 7.21
N PRO A 96 -4.78 -16.81 6.64
CA PRO A 96 -4.96 -18.06 7.36
C PRO A 96 -3.63 -18.58 7.94
N PRO A 97 -3.61 -19.11 9.17
CA PRO A 97 -2.37 -19.54 9.85
C PRO A 97 -1.69 -20.75 9.19
N THR A 98 -2.31 -21.34 8.18
CA THR A 98 -1.74 -22.44 7.38
C THR A 98 -0.61 -21.97 6.46
N TYR A 99 -0.49 -20.67 6.22
CA TYR A 99 0.56 -20.09 5.38
C TYR A 99 1.59 -19.41 6.28
N ASP A 100 2.77 -20.01 6.37
CA ASP A 100 3.93 -19.41 7.05
C ASP A 100 4.61 -18.41 6.09
N ILE A 101 3.99 -17.23 5.94
CA ILE A 101 4.50 -16.15 5.09
C ILE A 101 5.12 -15.10 6.00
N GLU A 102 6.44 -14.99 5.96
CA GLU A 102 7.15 -13.92 6.66
C GLU A 102 7.08 -12.63 5.84
N ILE A 103 6.31 -11.66 6.34
CA ILE A 103 6.18 -10.33 5.73
C ILE A 103 6.94 -9.32 6.59
N SER A 104 7.86 -8.58 5.97
CA SER A 104 8.61 -7.52 6.64
C SER A 104 7.69 -6.50 7.31
N ILE A 105 8.08 -6.01 8.49
CA ILE A 105 7.30 -5.02 9.25
C ILE A 105 7.08 -3.72 8.46
N ASN A 106 8.03 -3.34 7.61
CA ASN A 106 7.91 -2.16 6.75
C ASN A 106 6.78 -2.34 5.73
N VAL A 107 6.67 -3.52 5.15
CA VAL A 107 5.61 -3.85 4.18
C VAL A 107 4.25 -3.92 4.89
N GLN A 108 4.18 -4.51 6.09
CA GLN A 108 2.97 -4.52 6.91
C GLN A 108 2.52 -3.09 7.25
N THR A 109 3.47 -2.24 7.66
CA THR A 109 3.21 -0.83 7.98
C THR A 109 2.71 -0.05 6.76
N ALA A 110 3.31 -0.27 5.59
CA ALA A 110 2.85 0.33 4.34
C ALA A 110 1.43 -0.13 3.97
N ALA A 111 1.13 -1.40 4.17
CA ALA A 111 -0.19 -1.96 3.90
C ALA A 111 -1.28 -1.34 4.80
N ILE A 112 -1.02 -1.21 6.11
CA ILE A 112 -2.01 -0.63 7.03
C ILE A 112 -2.24 0.86 6.77
N VAL A 113 -1.18 1.63 6.49
CA VAL A 113 -1.30 3.04 6.08
C VAL A 113 -2.04 3.14 4.74
N GLY A 114 -1.76 2.26 3.80
CA GLY A 114 -2.45 2.17 2.52
C GLY A 114 -3.95 1.94 2.67
N ILE A 115 -4.38 1.07 3.60
CA ILE A 115 -5.80 0.88 3.93
C ILE A 115 -6.42 2.18 4.46
N GLY A 116 -5.72 2.90 5.34
CA GLY A 116 -6.16 4.20 5.82
C GLY A 116 -6.39 5.21 4.70
N LEU A 117 -5.46 5.30 3.75
CA LEU A 117 -5.58 6.18 2.58
C LEU A 117 -6.74 5.76 1.66
N LEU A 118 -6.82 4.47 1.33
CA LEU A 118 -7.83 3.92 0.41
C LEU A 118 -9.25 4.13 0.93
N HIS A 119 -9.44 4.00 2.25
CA HIS A 119 -10.73 4.16 2.92
C HIS A 119 -10.91 5.52 3.62
N LYS A 120 -10.13 6.54 3.25
CA LYS A 120 -10.16 7.86 3.87
C LYS A 120 -11.57 8.46 3.88
N GLY A 121 -12.06 8.83 5.07
CA GLY A 121 -13.34 9.51 5.28
C GLY A 121 -14.58 8.67 4.98
N THR A 122 -14.44 7.34 4.80
CA THR A 122 -15.55 6.45 4.45
C THR A 122 -16.30 5.93 5.66
N CYS A 123 -15.69 5.93 6.85
CA CYS A 123 -16.20 5.27 8.07
C CYS A 123 -16.55 3.80 7.86
N ASN A 124 -15.83 3.11 6.97
CA ASN A 124 -16.09 1.70 6.74
C ASN A 124 -15.87 0.91 8.03
N ARG A 125 -16.94 0.32 8.56
CA ARG A 125 -16.95 -0.35 9.85
C ARG A 125 -15.96 -1.52 9.90
N VAL A 126 -15.91 -2.34 8.86
CA VAL A 126 -15.05 -3.52 8.79
C VAL A 126 -13.57 -3.10 8.85
N MET A 127 -13.18 -2.08 8.08
CA MET A 127 -11.81 -1.56 8.08
C MET A 127 -11.47 -0.84 9.38
N THR A 128 -12.43 -0.15 10.00
CA THR A 128 -12.26 0.47 11.32
C THR A 128 -12.00 -0.58 12.40
N GLU A 129 -12.83 -1.62 12.49
CA GLU A 129 -12.69 -2.70 13.48
C GLU A 129 -11.37 -3.48 13.24
N MET A 130 -11.03 -3.78 12.00
CA MET A 130 -9.78 -4.43 11.63
C MET A 130 -8.57 -3.59 12.08
N THR A 131 -8.54 -2.31 11.74
CA THR A 131 -7.44 -1.41 12.06
C THR A 131 -7.29 -1.24 13.57
N LEU A 132 -8.41 -1.11 14.29
CA LEU A 132 -8.44 -1.03 15.76
C LEU A 132 -7.83 -2.29 16.40
N SER A 133 -8.12 -3.47 15.86
CA SER A 133 -7.57 -4.75 16.34
C SER A 133 -6.05 -4.82 16.21
N GLN A 134 -5.45 -4.07 15.28
CA GLN A 134 -4.01 -4.05 15.07
C GLN A 134 -3.27 -3.20 16.11
N ILE A 135 -3.91 -2.19 16.71
CA ILE A 135 -3.28 -1.29 17.69
C ILE A 135 -2.92 -2.03 18.98
N GLY A 136 -3.85 -2.84 19.51
CA GLY A 136 -3.70 -3.53 20.80
C GLY A 136 -2.98 -4.88 20.73
N ARG A 137 -2.47 -5.28 19.59
CA ARG A 137 -1.88 -6.61 19.41
C ARG A 137 -0.54 -6.74 20.12
N LYS A 138 -0.38 -7.79 20.93
CA LYS A 138 0.90 -8.10 21.58
C LYS A 138 1.94 -8.56 20.53
N PRO A 139 3.21 -8.13 20.65
CA PRO A 139 4.28 -8.58 19.76
C PRO A 139 4.50 -10.09 19.92
N THR A 140 4.73 -10.75 18.80
CA THR A 140 5.08 -12.19 18.76
C THR A 140 6.59 -12.41 18.86
N SER A 141 7.40 -11.35 18.83
CA SER A 141 8.86 -11.42 18.92
C SER A 141 9.42 -10.23 19.73
N ASP A 142 10.69 -10.37 20.20
CA ASP A 142 11.40 -9.38 21.02
C ASP A 142 11.68 -8.01 20.37
N LYS A 143 11.24 -7.77 19.16
CA LYS A 143 11.44 -6.50 18.43
C LYS A 143 10.35 -5.48 18.80
N SER A 144 10.38 -4.97 20.02
CA SER A 144 9.39 -4.01 20.54
C SER A 144 9.32 -2.69 19.75
N LEU A 145 10.48 -2.15 19.32
CA LEU A 145 10.55 -0.88 18.57
C LEU A 145 9.84 -0.91 17.23
N ASP A 146 9.96 -2.00 16.50
CA ASP A 146 9.27 -2.19 15.20
C ASP A 146 7.75 -2.21 15.40
N ARG A 147 7.32 -2.69 16.55
CA ARG A 147 5.91 -2.79 16.90
C ARG A 147 5.27 -1.43 17.21
N ASP A 148 5.97 -0.55 17.87
CA ASP A 148 5.46 0.78 18.22
C ASP A 148 5.18 1.58 16.94
N GLY A 149 6.07 1.49 15.94
CA GLY A 149 5.88 2.08 14.62
C GLY A 149 4.65 1.56 13.91
N TYR A 150 4.42 0.24 13.95
CA TYR A 150 3.23 -0.38 13.35
C TYR A 150 1.94 0.02 14.08
N SER A 151 1.95 0.06 15.41
CA SER A 151 0.79 0.50 16.22
C SER A 151 0.43 1.96 15.95
N LEU A 152 1.45 2.83 15.82
CA LEU A 152 1.28 4.24 15.46
C LEU A 152 0.67 4.36 14.05
N ALA A 153 1.18 3.61 13.08
CA ALA A 153 0.65 3.58 11.73
C ALA A 153 -0.81 3.09 11.68
N SER A 154 -1.15 2.10 12.52
CA SER A 154 -2.52 1.60 12.67
C SER A 154 -3.46 2.68 13.24
N GLY A 155 -3.01 3.43 14.25
CA GLY A 155 -3.75 4.58 14.79
C GLY A 155 -3.95 5.68 13.75
N TYR A 156 -2.92 5.97 12.96
CA TYR A 156 -3.01 6.92 11.84
C TYR A 156 -4.02 6.47 10.78
N ALA A 157 -3.98 5.21 10.37
CA ALA A 157 -4.92 4.63 9.42
C ALA A 157 -6.37 4.69 9.95
N LEU A 158 -6.59 4.38 11.23
CA LEU A 158 -7.87 4.50 11.90
C LEU A 158 -8.42 5.94 11.84
N GLY A 159 -7.56 6.91 12.11
CA GLY A 159 -7.89 8.34 12.01
C GLY A 159 -8.27 8.76 10.58
N LEU A 160 -7.55 8.26 9.57
CA LEU A 160 -7.86 8.54 8.17
C LEU A 160 -9.22 7.95 7.75
N ILE A 161 -9.52 6.70 8.12
CA ILE A 161 -10.80 6.05 7.78
C ILE A 161 -11.98 6.85 8.32
N ASN A 162 -11.86 7.36 9.55
CA ASN A 162 -12.93 8.08 10.24
C ASN A 162 -12.83 9.62 10.10
N LEU A 163 -11.99 10.10 9.20
CA LEU A 163 -11.76 11.53 9.01
C LEU A 163 -13.05 12.28 8.63
N GLY A 164 -13.34 13.35 9.37
CA GLY A 164 -14.48 14.23 9.11
C GLY A 164 -15.84 13.70 9.60
N LYS A 165 -15.85 12.63 10.38
CA LYS A 165 -17.08 12.00 10.93
C LYS A 165 -17.14 12.02 12.46
N GLY A 166 -16.29 12.78 13.10
CA GLY A 166 -16.32 12.99 14.56
C GLY A 166 -17.31 14.11 14.91
N THR A 167 -18.53 13.77 15.16
CA THR A 167 -19.53 14.63 15.85
C THR A 167 -20.05 13.88 17.03
#